data_5a62e172edcd314d5908181a75cdc6c7
#
_entry.id   5a62e172edcd314d5908181a75cdc6c7
#
_cell.length_a   1.000
_cell.length_b   1.000
_cell.length_c   1.000
_cell.angle_alpha   90.00
_cell.angle_beta   90.00
_cell.angle_gamma   90.00
#
_symmetry.space_group_name_H-M   'P 1'
#
loop_
_entity.id
_entity.type
_entity.pdbx_description
1 polymer ?
#
loop_
_entity_poly.entity_id
_entity_poly.type
_entity_poly.pdbx_seq_one_letter_code
_entity_poly.pdbx_strand_id
1 'polypeptide(L)'
;MAILVDKNSRVMVQGITGGAGKFHAKRMIEYGTNIVGGTSPGKGGTTIENKPVFDTVAECVRATGADTSVIFLPAPFVKEAAIEAIRAGIKFVVVIPEHIPIHDMMVVRKEAVAHKATVLGGNTAGIITPGEANLGIMPDIAFTPGRVGTVSRSGSITYYIADTLTRTGYGETTCVGLGGDPILGSTFDEILWMFEQDAKTKAVVMTGEIGGVYEERAVDTIKKINTPVIAMIGGIFAPPGKRMGHAGAIVEGKMGTAREKLEALTAAGAHPARTFMDIPEILKKLGV
;
A
#
# COMPACT_ATOMS: atom_id res chain seq x y z
N MET A 1 11.28 -5.73 -12.63
CA MET A 1 9.80 -5.66 -12.77
C MET A 1 9.30 -4.90 -11.55
N ALA A 2 8.27 -4.07 -11.71
CA ALA A 2 7.61 -3.47 -10.55
C ALA A 2 6.99 -4.57 -9.67
N ILE A 3 6.87 -4.34 -8.38
CA ILE A 3 6.18 -5.28 -7.49
C ILE A 3 4.68 -5.02 -7.53
N LEU A 4 3.86 -6.08 -7.49
CA LEU A 4 2.40 -6.10 -7.40
C LEU A 4 1.64 -5.46 -8.57
N VAL A 5 2.06 -4.32 -9.13
CA VAL A 5 1.34 -3.61 -10.18
C VAL A 5 2.27 -2.96 -11.20
N ASP A 6 1.92 -3.07 -12.47
CA ASP A 6 2.60 -2.44 -13.59
C ASP A 6 1.59 -1.97 -14.66
N LYS A 7 2.09 -1.48 -15.79
CA LYS A 7 1.27 -1.01 -16.92
C LYS A 7 0.39 -2.10 -17.55
N ASN A 8 0.67 -3.39 -17.31
CA ASN A 8 -0.09 -4.52 -17.86
C ASN A 8 -1.20 -4.98 -16.93
N SER A 9 -1.18 -4.58 -15.67
CA SER A 9 -2.21 -4.92 -14.67
C SER A 9 -3.58 -4.48 -15.16
N ARG A 10 -4.54 -5.40 -15.17
CA ARG A 10 -5.93 -5.15 -15.64
C ARG A 10 -6.80 -4.82 -14.44
N VAL A 11 -6.96 -3.54 -14.18
CA VAL A 11 -7.55 -3.04 -12.94
C VAL A 11 -9.05 -2.84 -13.06
N MET A 12 -9.81 -3.37 -12.11
CA MET A 12 -11.21 -3.04 -11.92
C MET A 12 -11.43 -2.20 -10.66
N VAL A 13 -12.48 -1.38 -10.65
CA VAL A 13 -12.84 -0.53 -9.51
C VAL A 13 -14.16 -1.00 -8.90
N GLN A 14 -14.16 -1.44 -7.65
CA GLN A 14 -15.39 -1.73 -6.92
C GLN A 14 -15.94 -0.45 -6.30
N GLY A 15 -17.25 -0.20 -6.50
CA GLY A 15 -17.89 1.06 -6.13
C GLY A 15 -17.65 2.20 -7.14
N ILE A 16 -17.38 1.88 -8.40
CA ILE A 16 -16.99 2.82 -9.46
C ILE A 16 -18.03 3.94 -9.70
N THR A 17 -19.31 3.72 -9.41
CA THR A 17 -20.36 4.73 -9.58
C THR A 17 -20.51 5.67 -8.36
N GLY A 18 -19.91 5.32 -7.22
CA GLY A 18 -19.88 6.17 -6.03
C GLY A 18 -19.00 7.40 -6.24
N GLY A 19 -19.20 8.45 -5.43
CA GLY A 19 -18.47 9.72 -5.58
C GLY A 19 -16.95 9.52 -5.55
N ALA A 20 -16.41 8.84 -4.55
CA ALA A 20 -14.98 8.54 -4.45
C ALA A 20 -14.50 7.60 -5.57
N GLY A 21 -15.25 6.50 -5.83
CA GLY A 21 -14.90 5.55 -6.87
C GLY A 21 -14.82 6.19 -8.26
N LYS A 22 -15.80 7.02 -8.64
CA LYS A 22 -15.81 7.75 -9.91
C LYS A 22 -14.65 8.74 -10.01
N PHE A 23 -14.42 9.53 -8.96
CA PHE A 23 -13.37 10.55 -8.94
C PHE A 23 -11.97 9.91 -9.08
N HIS A 24 -11.68 8.89 -8.30
CA HIS A 24 -10.37 8.24 -8.35
C HIS A 24 -10.19 7.34 -9.57
N ALA A 25 -11.25 6.69 -10.08
CA ALA A 25 -11.18 5.97 -11.36
C ALA A 25 -10.75 6.90 -12.49
N LYS A 26 -11.33 8.11 -12.57
CA LYS A 26 -10.92 9.12 -13.54
C LYS A 26 -9.44 9.48 -13.40
N ARG A 27 -8.96 9.77 -12.17
CA ARG A 27 -7.55 10.10 -11.90
C ARG A 27 -6.60 8.96 -12.28
N MET A 28 -6.96 7.73 -11.95
CA MET A 28 -6.17 6.54 -12.32
C MET A 28 -6.09 6.38 -13.86
N ILE A 29 -7.20 6.61 -14.58
CA ILE A 29 -7.22 6.58 -16.05
C ILE A 29 -6.35 7.70 -16.63
N GLU A 30 -6.46 8.92 -16.12
CA GLU A 30 -5.64 10.07 -16.55
C GLU A 30 -4.14 9.83 -16.32
N TYR A 31 -3.78 9.10 -15.27
CA TYR A 31 -2.41 8.67 -14.99
C TYR A 31 -1.89 7.61 -15.98
N GLY A 32 -2.76 6.92 -16.68
CA GLY A 32 -2.40 5.83 -17.59
C GLY A 32 -2.61 4.43 -17.01
N THR A 33 -3.19 4.30 -15.82
CA THR A 33 -3.55 2.99 -15.23
C THR A 33 -4.58 2.29 -16.13
N ASN A 34 -4.34 1.03 -16.43
CA ASN A 34 -5.22 0.24 -17.30
C ASN A 34 -6.50 -0.20 -16.57
N ILE A 35 -7.40 0.76 -16.33
CA ILE A 35 -8.74 0.46 -15.81
C ILE A 35 -9.55 -0.22 -16.91
N VAL A 36 -9.99 -1.45 -16.66
CA VAL A 36 -10.74 -2.26 -17.66
C VAL A 36 -12.25 -2.28 -17.41
N GLY A 37 -12.71 -1.88 -16.21
CA GLY A 37 -14.11 -1.82 -15.84
C GLY A 37 -14.30 -1.60 -14.35
N GLY A 38 -15.51 -1.76 -13.85
CA GLY A 38 -15.80 -1.69 -12.43
C GLY A 38 -17.13 -2.33 -12.07
N THR A 39 -17.42 -2.36 -10.78
CA THR A 39 -18.68 -2.90 -10.27
C THR A 39 -19.46 -1.90 -9.43
N SER A 40 -20.76 -1.97 -9.57
CA SER A 40 -21.75 -1.35 -8.67
C SER A 40 -23.06 -2.12 -8.82
N PRO A 41 -23.50 -2.91 -7.82
CA PRO A 41 -24.73 -3.68 -7.89
C PRO A 41 -25.95 -2.84 -8.31
N GLY A 42 -26.75 -3.34 -9.26
CA GLY A 42 -27.90 -2.66 -9.83
C GLY A 42 -27.57 -1.53 -10.83
N LYS A 43 -26.29 -1.40 -11.23
CA LYS A 43 -25.83 -0.42 -12.24
C LYS A 43 -25.16 -1.09 -13.45
N GLY A 44 -25.22 -2.42 -13.55
CA GLY A 44 -24.72 -3.17 -14.69
C GLY A 44 -25.26 -2.64 -16.02
N GLY A 45 -24.43 -2.68 -17.07
CA GLY A 45 -24.76 -2.14 -18.39
C GLY A 45 -24.56 -0.63 -18.56
N THR A 46 -24.20 0.11 -17.48
CA THR A 46 -23.82 1.53 -17.59
C THR A 46 -22.32 1.68 -17.84
N THR A 47 -21.84 2.91 -18.01
CA THR A 47 -20.42 3.22 -18.19
C THR A 47 -19.99 4.38 -17.30
N ILE A 48 -18.74 4.32 -16.80
CA ILE A 48 -18.06 5.44 -16.11
C ILE A 48 -16.73 5.67 -16.82
N GLU A 49 -16.44 6.90 -17.25
CA GLU A 49 -15.24 7.27 -18.01
C GLU A 49 -14.98 6.29 -19.20
N ASN A 50 -16.03 5.97 -19.93
CA ASN A 50 -16.04 4.99 -21.03
C ASN A 50 -15.64 3.54 -20.62
N LYS A 51 -15.64 3.22 -19.33
CA LYS A 51 -15.38 1.86 -18.84
C LYS A 51 -16.69 1.18 -18.45
N PRO A 52 -16.88 -0.11 -18.79
CA PRO A 52 -18.12 -0.82 -18.49
C PRO A 52 -18.29 -1.03 -16.98
N VAL A 53 -19.53 -0.94 -16.53
CA VAL A 53 -19.93 -1.24 -15.15
C VAL A 53 -20.72 -2.56 -15.14
N PHE A 54 -20.41 -3.42 -14.20
CA PHE A 54 -21.04 -4.73 -14.00
C PHE A 54 -21.72 -4.79 -12.63
N ASP A 55 -22.64 -5.70 -12.47
CA ASP A 55 -23.30 -5.93 -11.17
C ASP A 55 -22.42 -6.75 -10.22
N THR A 56 -21.59 -7.65 -10.76
CA THR A 56 -20.72 -8.53 -9.98
C THR A 56 -19.26 -8.51 -10.45
N VAL A 57 -18.34 -8.84 -9.53
CA VAL A 57 -16.91 -8.97 -9.87
C VAL A 57 -16.69 -10.10 -10.87
N ALA A 58 -17.39 -11.23 -10.72
CA ALA A 58 -17.26 -12.37 -11.62
C ALA A 58 -17.66 -12.03 -13.07
N GLU A 59 -18.68 -11.19 -13.27
CA GLU A 59 -19.04 -10.68 -14.61
C GLU A 59 -17.94 -9.79 -15.17
N CYS A 60 -17.41 -8.87 -14.36
CA CYS A 60 -16.34 -7.98 -14.77
C CYS A 60 -15.08 -8.78 -15.16
N VAL A 61 -14.66 -9.74 -14.35
CA VAL A 61 -13.51 -10.61 -14.64
C VAL A 61 -13.70 -11.38 -15.95
N ARG A 62 -14.86 -12.01 -16.16
CA ARG A 62 -15.14 -12.75 -17.40
C ARG A 62 -15.11 -11.87 -18.64
N ALA A 63 -15.67 -10.67 -18.55
CA ALA A 63 -15.81 -9.77 -19.68
C ALA A 63 -14.49 -9.04 -20.02
N THR A 64 -13.68 -8.74 -19.01
CA THR A 64 -12.53 -7.85 -19.16
C THR A 64 -11.19 -8.52 -18.91
N GLY A 65 -11.17 -9.69 -18.26
CA GLY A 65 -9.95 -10.35 -17.79
C GLY A 65 -9.24 -9.56 -16.67
N ALA A 66 -9.98 -8.82 -15.84
CA ALA A 66 -9.43 -8.12 -14.69
C ALA A 66 -8.69 -9.09 -13.76
N ASP A 67 -7.50 -8.70 -13.30
CA ASP A 67 -6.62 -9.45 -12.39
C ASP A 67 -6.37 -8.71 -11.08
N THR A 68 -6.69 -7.43 -11.04
CA THR A 68 -6.45 -6.51 -9.93
C THR A 68 -7.72 -5.73 -9.62
N SER A 69 -8.01 -5.53 -8.32
CA SER A 69 -9.18 -4.76 -7.87
C SER A 69 -8.79 -3.67 -6.88
N VAL A 70 -9.40 -2.50 -7.02
CA VAL A 70 -9.33 -1.44 -6.01
C VAL A 70 -10.74 -1.13 -5.46
N ILE A 71 -10.87 -1.08 -4.13
CA ILE A 71 -12.15 -0.96 -3.43
C ILE A 71 -12.35 0.46 -2.90
N PHE A 72 -13.43 1.13 -3.35
CA PHE A 72 -13.90 2.43 -2.89
C PHE A 72 -15.32 2.33 -2.30
N LEU A 73 -15.54 1.36 -1.43
CA LEU A 73 -16.83 1.14 -0.75
C LEU A 73 -16.76 1.56 0.72
N PRO A 74 -17.89 1.92 1.36
CA PRO A 74 -17.89 2.13 2.81
C PRO A 74 -17.44 0.89 3.59
N ALA A 75 -16.77 1.08 4.73
CA ALA A 75 -16.15 0.02 5.54
C ALA A 75 -17.04 -1.23 5.78
N PRO A 76 -18.35 -1.12 6.08
CA PRO A 76 -19.20 -2.30 6.28
C PRO A 76 -19.35 -3.24 5.08
N PHE A 77 -19.04 -2.76 3.86
CA PHE A 77 -19.19 -3.55 2.63
C PHE A 77 -17.85 -4.12 2.11
N VAL A 78 -16.73 -3.78 2.76
CA VAL A 78 -15.39 -4.13 2.29
C VAL A 78 -15.15 -5.64 2.35
N LYS A 79 -15.58 -6.31 3.42
CA LYS A 79 -15.37 -7.75 3.59
C LYS A 79 -15.95 -8.55 2.42
N GLU A 80 -17.24 -8.33 2.16
CA GLU A 80 -17.94 -9.03 1.07
C GLU A 80 -17.32 -8.72 -0.29
N ALA A 81 -16.98 -7.44 -0.53
CA ALA A 81 -16.36 -7.00 -1.78
C ALA A 81 -14.97 -7.61 -2.00
N ALA A 82 -14.14 -7.66 -0.95
CA ALA A 82 -12.81 -8.25 -1.04
C ALA A 82 -12.87 -9.77 -1.24
N ILE A 83 -13.77 -10.46 -0.52
CA ILE A 83 -13.98 -11.91 -0.67
C ILE A 83 -14.51 -12.24 -2.06
N GLU A 84 -15.46 -11.46 -2.56
CA GLU A 84 -15.99 -11.64 -3.93
C GLU A 84 -14.86 -11.53 -4.96
N ALA A 85 -14.00 -10.50 -4.85
CA ALA A 85 -12.87 -10.31 -5.74
C ALA A 85 -11.88 -11.49 -5.68
N ILE A 86 -11.49 -11.91 -4.49
CA ILE A 86 -10.56 -13.03 -4.28
C ILE A 86 -11.12 -14.32 -4.89
N ARG A 87 -12.40 -14.63 -4.64
CA ARG A 87 -13.08 -15.84 -5.17
C ARG A 87 -13.31 -15.80 -6.67
N ALA A 88 -13.47 -14.61 -7.25
CA ALA A 88 -13.56 -14.42 -8.69
C ALA A 88 -12.21 -14.58 -9.41
N GLY A 89 -11.10 -14.79 -8.67
CA GLY A 89 -9.77 -15.02 -9.22
C GLY A 89 -8.86 -13.81 -9.28
N ILE A 90 -9.28 -12.66 -8.73
CA ILE A 90 -8.43 -11.48 -8.58
C ILE A 90 -7.21 -11.83 -7.71
N LYS A 91 -6.03 -11.47 -8.18
CA LYS A 91 -4.75 -11.79 -7.51
C LYS A 91 -4.26 -10.70 -6.59
N PHE A 92 -4.63 -9.46 -6.86
CA PHE A 92 -4.25 -8.31 -6.04
C PHE A 92 -5.46 -7.41 -5.76
N VAL A 93 -5.71 -7.13 -4.47
CA VAL A 93 -6.84 -6.31 -4.00
C VAL A 93 -6.31 -5.16 -3.17
N VAL A 94 -6.66 -3.94 -3.53
CA VAL A 94 -6.32 -2.71 -2.79
C VAL A 94 -7.56 -2.20 -2.05
N VAL A 95 -7.46 -2.07 -0.74
CA VAL A 95 -8.56 -1.71 0.18
C VAL A 95 -8.34 -0.30 0.72
N ILE A 96 -8.91 0.71 0.04
CA ILE A 96 -8.74 2.13 0.38
C ILE A 96 -9.46 2.52 1.69
N PRO A 97 -10.69 2.06 1.96
CA PRO A 97 -11.45 2.49 3.14
C PRO A 97 -10.74 2.25 4.46
N GLU A 98 -11.03 3.12 5.42
CA GLU A 98 -10.61 3.03 6.81
C GLU A 98 -11.74 2.51 7.71
N HIS A 99 -11.39 2.17 8.98
CA HIS A 99 -12.35 1.73 10.00
C HIS A 99 -13.09 0.43 9.66
N ILE A 100 -12.44 -0.45 8.92
CA ILE A 100 -12.98 -1.78 8.65
C ILE A 100 -12.99 -2.56 9.97
N PRO A 101 -14.10 -3.26 10.32
CA PRO A 101 -14.14 -4.08 11.51
C PRO A 101 -12.98 -5.09 11.55
N ILE A 102 -12.30 -5.19 12.70
CA ILE A 102 -11.13 -6.05 12.87
C ILE A 102 -11.41 -7.49 12.42
N HIS A 103 -12.55 -8.07 12.86
CA HIS A 103 -12.95 -9.41 12.46
C HIS A 103 -13.14 -9.56 10.95
N ASP A 104 -13.63 -8.53 10.27
CA ASP A 104 -13.85 -8.56 8.83
C ASP A 104 -12.51 -8.62 8.09
N MET A 105 -11.52 -7.80 8.47
CA MET A 105 -10.18 -7.87 7.88
C MET A 105 -9.45 -9.17 8.20
N MET A 106 -9.66 -9.77 9.37
CA MET A 106 -9.12 -11.11 9.68
C MET A 106 -9.68 -12.16 8.73
N VAL A 107 -10.99 -12.10 8.42
CA VAL A 107 -11.62 -13.02 7.46
C VAL A 107 -11.08 -12.78 6.04
N VAL A 108 -10.97 -11.52 5.61
CA VAL A 108 -10.39 -11.16 4.31
C VAL A 108 -8.97 -11.70 4.17
N ARG A 109 -8.12 -11.50 5.19
CA ARG A 109 -6.73 -12.02 5.16
C ARG A 109 -6.68 -13.54 5.09
N LYS A 110 -7.52 -14.24 5.84
CA LYS A 110 -7.63 -15.70 5.78
C LYS A 110 -8.01 -16.18 4.37
N GLU A 111 -9.00 -15.53 3.76
CA GLU A 111 -9.45 -15.84 2.39
C GLU A 111 -8.33 -15.57 1.36
N ALA A 112 -7.63 -14.45 1.50
CA ALA A 112 -6.51 -14.11 0.62
C ALA A 112 -5.41 -15.19 0.65
N VAL A 113 -5.01 -15.64 1.84
CA VAL A 113 -4.02 -16.72 1.99
C VAL A 113 -4.51 -18.02 1.33
N ALA A 114 -5.77 -18.40 1.54
CA ALA A 114 -6.35 -19.63 0.98
C ALA A 114 -6.37 -19.63 -0.56
N HIS A 115 -6.53 -18.46 -1.19
CA HIS A 115 -6.60 -18.30 -2.64
C HIS A 115 -5.31 -17.75 -3.27
N LYS A 116 -4.23 -17.61 -2.49
CA LYS A 116 -2.94 -17.03 -2.94
C LYS A 116 -3.12 -15.66 -3.58
N ALA A 117 -3.98 -14.84 -3.01
CA ALA A 117 -4.18 -13.45 -3.39
C ALA A 117 -3.45 -12.53 -2.41
N THR A 118 -2.97 -11.39 -2.88
CA THR A 118 -2.39 -10.33 -2.05
C THR A 118 -3.46 -9.27 -1.79
N VAL A 119 -3.57 -8.82 -0.54
CA VAL A 119 -4.46 -7.72 -0.15
C VAL A 119 -3.63 -6.60 0.44
N LEU A 120 -3.80 -5.37 -0.02
CA LEU A 120 -3.15 -4.18 0.49
C LEU A 120 -4.19 -3.29 1.20
N GLY A 121 -3.88 -2.82 2.41
CA GLY A 121 -4.84 -2.06 3.24
C GLY A 121 -5.42 -2.95 4.36
N GLY A 122 -6.51 -2.58 5.12
CA GLY A 122 -7.32 -1.35 5.07
C GLY A 122 -6.63 -0.03 5.44
N ASN A 123 -7.37 1.01 5.11
CA ASN A 123 -6.92 2.38 5.33
C ASN A 123 -5.58 2.67 4.61
N THR A 124 -5.50 2.35 3.32
CA THR A 124 -4.31 2.61 2.51
C THR A 124 -4.51 3.75 1.51
N ALA A 125 -3.42 4.46 1.21
CA ALA A 125 -3.38 5.36 0.07
C ALA A 125 -3.28 4.62 -1.27
N GLY A 126 -3.01 3.31 -1.25
CA GLY A 126 -2.85 2.48 -2.43
C GLY A 126 -1.40 2.15 -2.76
N ILE A 127 -1.13 1.96 -4.02
CA ILE A 127 0.19 1.63 -4.57
C ILE A 127 0.41 2.40 -5.87
N ILE A 128 1.64 2.86 -6.08
CA ILE A 128 2.04 3.49 -7.34
C ILE A 128 3.37 2.91 -7.83
N THR A 129 3.40 2.53 -9.10
CA THR A 129 4.63 2.30 -9.86
C THR A 129 4.79 3.50 -10.79
N PRO A 130 5.70 4.43 -10.47
CA PRO A 130 5.80 5.70 -11.19
C PRO A 130 6.03 5.50 -12.68
N GLY A 131 5.21 6.19 -13.50
CA GLY A 131 5.22 6.08 -14.96
C GLY A 131 4.53 4.82 -15.53
N GLU A 132 4.01 3.93 -14.68
CA GLU A 132 3.34 2.70 -15.13
C GLU A 132 1.90 2.58 -14.65
N ALA A 133 1.63 2.69 -13.35
CA ALA A 133 0.28 2.56 -12.78
C ALA A 133 0.17 3.22 -11.39
N ASN A 134 -0.98 3.79 -11.09
CA ASN A 134 -1.36 4.32 -9.79
C ASN A 134 -2.72 3.72 -9.39
N LEU A 135 -2.76 2.93 -8.32
CA LEU A 135 -3.96 2.30 -7.80
C LEU A 135 -4.29 2.86 -6.41
N GLY A 136 -5.20 3.80 -6.36
CA GLY A 136 -5.64 4.39 -5.10
C GLY A 136 -5.78 5.90 -5.17
N ILE A 137 -5.24 6.59 -4.18
CA ILE A 137 -5.41 8.03 -3.96
C ILE A 137 -4.09 8.80 -3.91
N MET A 138 -2.98 8.17 -4.28
CA MET A 138 -1.65 8.80 -4.24
C MET A 138 -1.56 9.97 -5.24
N PRO A 139 -1.01 11.14 -4.82
CA PRO A 139 -0.82 12.29 -5.69
C PRO A 139 0.34 12.03 -6.66
N ASP A 140 0.04 11.80 -7.92
CA ASP A 140 0.99 11.46 -8.98
C ASP A 140 2.17 12.42 -9.11
N ILE A 141 1.96 13.70 -8.86
CA ILE A 141 2.99 14.74 -8.96
C ILE A 141 4.19 14.54 -8.01
N ALA A 142 4.01 13.80 -6.92
CA ALA A 142 5.06 13.56 -5.94
C ALA A 142 6.03 12.44 -6.35
N PHE A 143 5.71 11.66 -7.38
CA PHE A 143 6.39 10.41 -7.70
C PHE A 143 7.05 10.46 -9.07
N THR A 144 8.31 10.04 -9.15
CA THR A 144 9.04 9.87 -10.41
C THR A 144 9.65 8.47 -10.48
N PRO A 145 9.77 7.88 -11.69
CA PRO A 145 10.47 6.61 -11.86
C PRO A 145 11.91 6.68 -11.33
N GLY A 146 12.34 5.64 -10.64
CA GLY A 146 13.67 5.62 -10.06
C GLY A 146 14.11 4.24 -9.57
N ARG A 147 14.85 4.19 -8.47
CA ARG A 147 15.55 3.00 -7.97
C ARG A 147 15.30 2.68 -6.51
N VAL A 148 14.47 3.45 -5.81
CA VAL A 148 14.14 3.24 -4.39
C VAL A 148 12.76 2.64 -4.27
N GLY A 149 12.61 1.56 -3.51
CA GLY A 149 11.31 1.06 -3.08
C GLY A 149 10.83 1.82 -1.86
N THR A 150 9.54 2.09 -1.75
CA THR A 150 8.96 2.69 -0.53
C THR A 150 7.83 1.83 0.00
N VAL A 151 7.85 1.52 1.29
CA VAL A 151 6.74 0.85 1.99
C VAL A 151 6.41 1.59 3.27
N SER A 152 5.14 1.98 3.44
CA SER A 152 4.75 2.89 4.50
C SER A 152 3.37 2.61 5.07
N ARG A 153 3.19 2.83 6.36
CA ARG A 153 1.87 2.84 7.01
C ARG A 153 1.16 4.19 6.90
N SER A 154 1.91 5.28 6.74
CA SER A 154 1.38 6.64 6.73
C SER A 154 1.26 7.19 5.32
N GLY A 155 0.06 7.57 4.88
CA GLY A 155 -0.14 8.24 3.61
C GLY A 155 0.61 9.57 3.52
N SER A 156 0.45 10.45 4.50
CA SER A 156 1.07 11.80 4.49
C SER A 156 2.59 11.76 4.49
N ILE A 157 3.20 10.95 5.35
CA ILE A 157 4.67 10.83 5.42
C ILE A 157 5.21 10.25 4.11
N THR A 158 4.50 9.31 3.50
CA THR A 158 4.84 8.74 2.19
C THR A 158 5.00 9.81 1.13
N TYR A 159 4.09 10.80 1.08
CA TYR A 159 4.16 11.85 0.07
C TYR A 159 5.37 12.79 0.27
N TYR A 160 5.77 13.07 1.52
CA TYR A 160 7.00 13.83 1.79
C TYR A 160 8.25 13.05 1.39
N ILE A 161 8.28 11.73 1.62
CA ILE A 161 9.38 10.87 1.20
C ILE A 161 9.47 10.85 -0.34
N ALA A 162 8.35 10.61 -1.02
CA ALA A 162 8.31 10.57 -2.47
C ALA A 162 8.76 11.89 -3.12
N ASP A 163 8.26 13.03 -2.63
CA ASP A 163 8.69 14.36 -3.08
C ASP A 163 10.20 14.58 -2.85
N THR A 164 10.72 14.13 -1.70
CA THR A 164 12.16 14.20 -1.41
C THR A 164 12.99 13.35 -2.37
N LEU A 165 12.58 12.09 -2.62
CA LEU A 165 13.25 11.20 -3.57
C LEU A 165 13.18 11.74 -5.01
N THR A 166 12.04 12.30 -5.40
CA THR A 166 11.84 12.95 -6.70
C THR A 166 12.78 14.16 -6.86
N ARG A 167 12.80 15.09 -5.91
CA ARG A 167 13.62 16.32 -5.96
C ARG A 167 15.11 16.04 -5.91
N THR A 168 15.52 14.95 -5.29
CA THR A 168 16.92 14.54 -5.18
C THR A 168 17.39 13.58 -6.28
N GLY A 169 16.51 13.24 -7.24
CA GLY A 169 16.83 12.44 -8.42
C GLY A 169 16.97 10.94 -8.16
N TYR A 170 16.54 10.44 -7.00
CA TYR A 170 16.50 9.01 -6.71
C TYR A 170 15.28 8.33 -7.35
N GLY A 171 14.10 8.95 -7.24
CA GLY A 171 12.85 8.40 -7.71
C GLY A 171 12.50 7.04 -7.12
N GLU A 172 11.38 6.47 -7.51
CA GLU A 172 10.88 5.23 -6.92
C GLU A 172 10.65 4.12 -7.96
N THR A 173 10.94 2.87 -7.57
CA THR A 173 10.53 1.69 -8.35
C THR A 173 9.07 1.38 -8.13
N THR A 174 8.63 1.37 -6.90
CA THR A 174 7.24 1.23 -6.47
C THR A 174 7.09 1.84 -5.08
N CYS A 175 5.99 2.53 -4.83
CA CYS A 175 5.61 2.98 -3.51
C CYS A 175 4.35 2.26 -3.04
N VAL A 176 4.43 1.61 -1.87
CA VAL A 176 3.39 0.77 -1.28
C VAL A 176 2.87 1.39 0.01
N GLY A 177 1.60 1.75 0.04
CA GLY A 177 0.91 2.12 1.27
C GLY A 177 0.33 0.88 1.95
N LEU A 178 0.89 0.44 3.07
CA LEU A 178 0.35 -0.72 3.81
C LEU A 178 -1.01 -0.43 4.43
N GLY A 179 -1.16 0.77 4.98
CA GLY A 179 -2.37 1.21 5.66
C GLY A 179 -2.22 1.42 7.15
N GLY A 180 -3.22 2.09 7.73
CA GLY A 180 -3.23 2.50 9.14
C GLY A 180 -4.18 1.73 10.05
N ASP A 181 -4.97 0.80 9.52
CA ASP A 181 -5.90 -0.01 10.32
C ASP A 181 -5.15 -1.05 11.19
N PRO A 182 -5.75 -1.51 12.30
CA PRO A 182 -5.12 -2.47 13.21
C PRO A 182 -4.80 -3.83 12.58
N ILE A 183 -5.61 -4.28 11.62
CA ILE A 183 -5.36 -5.51 10.85
C ILE A 183 -5.17 -5.13 9.38
N LEU A 184 -3.99 -5.42 8.88
CA LEU A 184 -3.59 -5.15 7.50
C LEU A 184 -3.67 -6.40 6.62
N GLY A 185 -3.97 -6.21 5.35
CA GLY A 185 -3.94 -7.28 4.35
C GLY A 185 -2.54 -7.80 4.10
N SER A 186 -1.54 -6.93 3.99
CA SER A 186 -0.12 -7.25 3.83
C SER A 186 0.72 -6.63 4.93
N THR A 187 1.94 -7.14 5.13
CA THR A 187 2.88 -6.75 6.18
C THR A 187 4.19 -6.26 5.60
N PHE A 188 5.03 -5.59 6.41
CA PHE A 188 6.33 -5.09 5.97
C PHE A 188 7.24 -6.21 5.46
N ASP A 189 7.31 -7.33 6.16
CA ASP A 189 8.13 -8.48 5.80
C ASP A 189 7.75 -9.05 4.42
N GLU A 190 6.45 -9.17 4.13
CA GLU A 190 5.95 -9.62 2.82
C GLU A 190 6.38 -8.67 1.70
N ILE A 191 6.25 -7.35 1.88
CA ILE A 191 6.61 -6.35 0.87
C ILE A 191 8.13 -6.20 0.71
N LEU A 192 8.89 -6.28 1.79
CA LEU A 192 10.36 -6.25 1.74
C LEU A 192 10.92 -7.41 0.92
N TRP A 193 10.35 -8.62 1.05
CA TRP A 193 10.73 -9.76 0.21
C TRP A 193 10.42 -9.55 -1.27
N MET A 194 9.32 -8.87 -1.60
CA MET A 194 9.02 -8.53 -3.00
C MET A 194 10.04 -7.54 -3.55
N PHE A 195 10.44 -6.53 -2.77
CA PHE A 195 11.49 -5.59 -3.18
C PHE A 195 12.86 -6.25 -3.33
N GLU A 196 13.23 -7.20 -2.48
CA GLU A 196 14.48 -7.98 -2.62
C GLU A 196 14.54 -8.72 -3.96
N GLN A 197 13.41 -9.16 -4.48
CA GLN A 197 13.31 -9.86 -5.76
C GLN A 197 13.25 -8.92 -6.98
N ASP A 198 13.05 -7.62 -6.76
CA ASP A 198 13.01 -6.63 -7.84
C ASP A 198 14.41 -6.09 -8.15
N ALA A 199 15.01 -6.52 -9.26
CA ALA A 199 16.35 -6.12 -9.68
C ALA A 199 16.52 -4.60 -9.88
N LYS A 200 15.43 -3.85 -10.08
CA LYS A 200 15.46 -2.39 -10.21
C LYS A 200 15.58 -1.69 -8.85
N THR A 201 15.08 -2.30 -7.77
CA THR A 201 15.12 -1.73 -6.43
C THR A 201 16.53 -1.85 -5.84
N LYS A 202 17.16 -0.72 -5.51
CA LYS A 202 18.52 -0.65 -4.97
C LYS A 202 18.57 -0.36 -3.47
N ALA A 203 17.51 0.18 -2.92
CA ALA A 203 17.27 0.38 -1.51
C ALA A 203 15.77 0.46 -1.24
N VAL A 204 15.36 0.22 0.00
CA VAL A 204 13.94 0.38 0.41
C VAL A 204 13.86 1.37 1.56
N VAL A 205 12.94 2.32 1.45
CA VAL A 205 12.51 3.17 2.57
C VAL A 205 11.30 2.53 3.23
N MET A 206 11.46 2.11 4.47
CA MET A 206 10.44 1.54 5.32
C MET A 206 9.97 2.58 6.34
N THR A 207 8.69 2.97 6.29
CA THR A 207 8.14 3.94 7.24
C THR A 207 7.05 3.33 8.08
N GLY A 208 7.34 3.19 9.36
CA GLY A 208 6.42 2.71 10.38
C GLY A 208 5.88 3.83 11.26
N GLU A 209 5.15 3.44 12.27
CA GLU A 209 4.54 4.31 13.28
C GLU A 209 4.59 3.68 14.67
N ILE A 210 4.26 4.47 15.69
CA ILE A 210 4.12 3.98 17.06
C ILE A 210 2.96 2.98 17.18
N GLY A 211 3.04 2.12 18.17
CA GLY A 211 2.03 1.11 18.48
C GLY A 211 2.11 -0.15 17.61
N GLY A 212 1.41 -1.19 18.05
CA GLY A 212 1.46 -2.49 17.38
C GLY A 212 2.85 -3.09 17.31
N VAL A 213 2.99 -4.11 16.44
CA VAL A 213 4.23 -4.90 16.28
C VAL A 213 4.59 -5.16 14.81
N TYR A 214 4.03 -4.40 13.88
CA TYR A 214 4.22 -4.67 12.45
C TYR A 214 5.66 -4.44 12.01
N GLU A 215 6.34 -3.44 12.56
CA GLU A 215 7.70 -3.09 12.24
C GLU A 215 8.68 -4.12 12.79
N GLU A 216 8.45 -4.60 14.00
CA GLU A 216 9.29 -5.62 14.65
C GLU A 216 9.21 -6.97 13.94
N ARG A 217 8.09 -7.31 13.30
CA ARG A 217 7.96 -8.51 12.45
C ARG A 217 8.89 -8.49 11.25
N ALA A 218 9.27 -7.32 10.76
CA ALA A 218 10.19 -7.20 9.64
C ALA A 218 11.67 -7.48 10.02
N VAL A 219 12.01 -7.53 11.30
CA VAL A 219 13.38 -7.73 11.81
C VAL A 219 14.06 -8.95 11.18
N ASP A 220 13.39 -10.09 11.14
CA ASP A 220 13.97 -11.32 10.60
C ASP A 220 14.13 -11.29 9.07
N THR A 221 13.28 -10.54 8.40
CA THR A 221 13.38 -10.31 6.94
C THR A 221 14.55 -9.39 6.65
N ILE A 222 14.68 -8.27 7.37
CA ILE A 222 15.78 -7.30 7.21
C ILE A 222 17.15 -7.99 7.38
N LYS A 223 17.29 -8.92 8.32
CA LYS A 223 18.53 -9.69 8.50
C LYS A 223 18.88 -10.61 7.32
N LYS A 224 17.91 -10.97 6.49
CA LYS A 224 18.07 -11.99 5.43
C LYS A 224 18.18 -11.41 4.03
N ILE A 225 17.65 -10.22 3.80
CA ILE A 225 17.69 -9.55 2.50
C ILE A 225 19.01 -8.81 2.31
N ASN A 226 19.42 -8.65 1.05
CA ASN A 226 20.63 -7.89 0.70
C ASN A 226 20.31 -6.43 0.35
N THR A 227 19.09 -6.16 -0.08
CA THR A 227 18.64 -4.80 -0.40
C THR A 227 18.65 -3.93 0.85
N PRO A 228 19.43 -2.84 0.91
CA PRO A 228 19.50 -1.98 2.07
C PRO A 228 18.13 -1.39 2.44
N VAL A 229 17.79 -1.42 3.74
CA VAL A 229 16.56 -0.86 4.28
C VAL A 229 16.87 0.40 5.08
N ILE A 230 16.23 1.51 4.72
CA ILE A 230 16.26 2.75 5.50
C ILE A 230 14.97 2.79 6.32
N ALA A 231 15.08 2.79 7.63
CA ALA A 231 13.93 2.75 8.53
C ALA A 231 13.65 4.12 9.15
N MET A 232 12.40 4.57 9.04
CA MET A 232 11.90 5.77 9.72
C MET A 232 10.62 5.42 10.49
N ILE A 233 10.52 5.87 11.75
CA ILE A 233 9.34 5.64 12.58
C ILE A 233 8.73 6.97 12.98
N GLY A 234 7.47 7.17 12.56
CA GLY A 234 6.70 8.34 12.94
C GLY A 234 6.28 8.30 14.41
N GLY A 235 6.11 9.49 15.04
CA GLY A 235 5.58 9.59 16.39
C GLY A 235 6.62 9.62 17.52
N ILE A 236 7.88 10.00 17.25
CA ILE A 236 8.96 10.10 18.25
C ILE A 236 8.56 10.95 19.47
N PHE A 237 7.75 11.98 19.27
CA PHE A 237 7.28 12.88 20.32
C PHE A 237 5.83 12.59 20.76
N ALA A 238 5.27 11.44 20.39
CA ALA A 238 3.92 11.10 20.78
C ALA A 238 3.81 10.84 22.29
N PRO A 239 2.88 11.49 22.99
CA PRO A 239 2.68 11.24 24.41
C PRO A 239 2.10 9.82 24.63
N PRO A 240 2.54 9.13 25.70
CA PRO A 240 1.99 7.80 26.04
C PRO A 240 0.48 7.82 26.20
N GLY A 241 -0.20 6.75 25.80
CA GLY A 241 -1.64 6.57 25.94
C GLY A 241 -2.52 7.44 25.01
N LYS A 242 -1.91 8.28 24.15
CA LYS A 242 -2.65 9.09 23.18
C LYS A 242 -2.59 8.45 21.79
N ARG A 243 -3.75 8.26 21.17
CA ARG A 243 -3.84 7.83 19.77
C ARG A 243 -3.38 8.95 18.84
N MET A 244 -2.50 8.62 17.88
CA MET A 244 -1.88 9.56 16.97
C MET A 244 -2.29 9.30 15.51
N GLY A 245 -3.51 9.70 15.16
CA GLY A 245 -4.05 9.55 13.80
C GLY A 245 -4.66 8.17 13.56
N HIS A 246 -3.87 7.17 13.26
CA HIS A 246 -4.34 5.82 12.96
C HIS A 246 -4.88 5.08 14.18
N ALA A 247 -5.81 4.15 13.96
CA ALA A 247 -6.44 3.38 15.04
C ALA A 247 -5.44 2.55 15.85
N GLY A 248 -4.36 2.06 15.23
CA GLY A 248 -3.29 1.29 15.86
C GLY A 248 -2.12 2.13 16.38
N ALA A 249 -2.08 3.43 16.10
CA ALA A 249 -0.97 4.31 16.49
C ALA A 249 -1.12 4.83 17.93
N ILE A 250 -0.95 3.94 18.90
CA ILE A 250 -1.00 4.24 20.34
C ILE A 250 0.11 3.48 21.06
N VAL A 251 0.84 4.18 21.95
CA VAL A 251 1.83 3.55 22.83
C VAL A 251 1.15 3.09 24.11
N GLU A 252 1.16 1.80 24.38
CA GLU A 252 0.64 1.21 25.60
C GLU A 252 1.79 0.82 26.55
N GLY A 253 1.90 1.54 27.66
CA GLY A 253 3.00 1.33 28.61
C GLY A 253 4.36 1.73 28.03
N LYS A 254 5.29 0.78 27.96
CA LYS A 254 6.64 0.99 27.39
C LYS A 254 6.82 0.37 26.00
N MET A 255 5.84 -0.39 25.50
CA MET A 255 5.94 -1.13 24.24
C MET A 255 5.42 -0.33 23.07
N GLY A 256 6.06 -0.52 21.90
CA GLY A 256 5.63 0.08 20.64
C GLY A 256 6.00 1.56 20.50
N THR A 257 7.00 2.04 21.24
CA THR A 257 7.53 3.38 21.04
C THR A 257 8.32 3.49 19.75
N ALA A 258 8.36 4.66 19.14
CA ALA A 258 9.15 4.89 17.94
C ALA A 258 10.64 4.55 18.16
N ARG A 259 11.14 4.84 19.35
CA ARG A 259 12.55 4.59 19.72
C ARG A 259 12.86 3.10 19.76
N GLU A 260 12.07 2.29 20.49
CA GLU A 260 12.26 0.84 20.59
C GLU A 260 12.19 0.16 19.22
N LYS A 261 11.21 0.55 18.39
CA LYS A 261 11.08 0.05 17.03
C LYS A 261 12.31 0.36 16.18
N LEU A 262 12.77 1.61 16.20
CA LEU A 262 13.94 2.04 15.43
C LEU A 262 15.22 1.35 15.92
N GLU A 263 15.40 1.15 17.23
CA GLU A 263 16.51 0.41 17.81
C GLU A 263 16.49 -1.07 17.35
N ALA A 264 15.32 -1.73 17.36
CA ALA A 264 15.18 -3.11 16.90
C ALA A 264 15.49 -3.27 15.40
N LEU A 265 14.98 -2.37 14.56
CA LEU A 265 15.25 -2.38 13.12
C LEU A 265 16.72 -2.09 12.82
N THR A 266 17.34 -1.17 13.54
CA THR A 266 18.76 -0.84 13.40
C THR A 266 19.64 -2.03 13.80
N ALA A 267 19.32 -2.71 14.89
CA ALA A 267 20.00 -3.93 15.31
C ALA A 267 19.85 -5.07 14.29
N ALA A 268 18.80 -5.04 13.48
CA ALA A 268 18.61 -6.00 12.37
C ALA A 268 19.40 -5.65 11.11
N GLY A 269 20.02 -4.46 11.03
CA GLY A 269 20.80 -3.99 9.89
C GLY A 269 20.14 -2.86 9.09
N ALA A 270 18.98 -2.35 9.50
CA ALA A 270 18.40 -1.20 8.85
C ALA A 270 19.17 0.11 9.20
N HIS A 271 19.16 1.04 8.26
CA HIS A 271 19.77 2.37 8.41
C HIS A 271 18.74 3.36 8.96
N PRO A 272 18.92 3.88 10.19
CA PRO A 272 17.92 4.76 10.80
C PRO A 272 17.90 6.14 10.17
N ALA A 273 16.71 6.62 9.80
CA ALA A 273 16.43 8.01 9.43
C ALA A 273 15.56 8.65 10.51
N ARG A 274 15.92 9.84 11.00
CA ARG A 274 15.13 10.61 11.97
C ARG A 274 14.02 11.39 11.29
N THR A 275 14.30 11.85 10.07
CA THR A 275 13.39 12.61 9.23
C THR A 275 13.50 12.13 7.78
N PHE A 276 12.53 12.45 6.95
CA PHE A 276 12.60 12.17 5.52
C PHE A 276 13.75 12.92 4.81
N MET A 277 14.25 14.02 5.41
CA MET A 277 15.39 14.77 4.88
C MET A 277 16.73 14.04 5.02
N ASP A 278 16.82 13.06 5.91
CA ASP A 278 18.05 12.27 6.10
C ASP A 278 18.20 11.20 5.02
N ILE A 279 17.10 10.80 4.36
CA ILE A 279 17.05 9.67 3.42
C ILE A 279 18.05 9.84 2.25
N PRO A 280 18.14 11.00 1.55
CA PRO A 280 19.07 11.17 0.44
C PRO A 280 20.54 11.01 0.85
N GLU A 281 20.91 11.51 2.02
CA GLU A 281 22.28 11.36 2.54
C GLU A 281 22.63 9.91 2.88
N ILE A 282 21.66 9.17 3.41
CA ILE A 282 21.82 7.72 3.68
C ILE A 282 21.97 6.96 2.37
N LEU A 283 21.11 7.22 1.37
CA LEU A 283 21.19 6.59 0.04
C LEU A 283 22.55 6.85 -0.61
N LYS A 284 23.06 8.09 -0.54
CA LYS A 284 24.39 8.45 -1.04
C LYS A 284 25.51 7.64 -0.36
N LYS A 285 25.45 7.47 0.97
CA LYS A 285 26.43 6.67 1.72
C LYS A 285 26.37 5.19 1.36
N LEU A 286 25.21 4.69 0.95
CA LEU A 286 24.99 3.31 0.49
C LEU A 286 25.44 3.10 -0.96
N GLY A 287 25.77 4.15 -1.69
CA GLY A 287 26.17 4.05 -3.10
C GLY A 287 24.99 3.82 -4.06
N VAL A 288 23.78 4.21 -3.64
CA VAL A 288 22.54 4.08 -4.43
C VAL A 288 22.37 5.25 -5.38
#